data_b25ea3bc5ff0581e1bfca530f185bd1b
#
_entry.id   b25ea3bc5ff0581e1bfca530f185bd1b
#
_cell.length_a   1.000
_cell.length_b   1.000
_cell.length_c   1.000
_cell.angle_alpha   90.00
_cell.angle_beta   90.00
_cell.angle_gamma   90.00
#
_symmetry.space_group_name_H-M   'P 1'
#
loop_
_entity.id
_entity.type
_entity.pdbx_description
1 polymer ?
#
loop_
_entity_poly.entity_id
_entity_poly.type
_entity_poly.pdbx_seq_one_letter_code
_entity_poly.pdbx_strand_id
1 'polypeptide(L)'
;MSREASASIPKSVYPRASLAAAALTLGRRARVGLAPEGRRWRVEVAAEGRGDAEALLGALLNEALSHALRAAALKDAKSLIAAVAGRLLAKGFPAAPADPLEQLEPQVRLDRAEETAALLDRARRAP
;
A
#
# COMPACT_ATOMS: atom_id res chain seq x y z
N MET A 1 -2.70 27.94 -18.29
CA MET A 1 -2.04 27.07 -17.32
C MET A 1 -1.86 27.78 -16.00
N SER A 2 -2.33 27.14 -14.94
CA SER A 2 -2.19 27.64 -13.59
C SER A 2 -0.86 27.22 -13.00
N ARG A 3 -0.15 28.14 -12.38
CA ARG A 3 1.12 27.82 -11.70
C ARG A 3 0.92 27.43 -10.24
N GLU A 4 -0.22 27.81 -9.69
CA GLU A 4 -0.59 27.48 -8.31
C GLU A 4 -2.02 27.00 -8.29
N ALA A 5 -2.28 25.98 -7.47
CA ALA A 5 -3.61 25.46 -7.23
C ALA A 5 -3.75 25.10 -5.76
N SER A 6 -4.94 25.23 -5.24
CA SER A 6 -5.22 24.85 -3.85
C SER A 6 -6.55 24.14 -3.74
N ALA A 7 -6.68 23.29 -2.74
CA ALA A 7 -7.91 22.57 -2.44
C ALA A 7 -8.04 22.36 -0.95
N SER A 8 -9.27 22.30 -0.49
CA SER A 8 -9.60 21.89 0.87
C SER A 8 -10.17 20.48 0.85
N ILE A 9 -9.55 19.57 1.57
CA ILE A 9 -9.90 18.15 1.56
C ILE A 9 -10.12 17.64 2.98
N PRO A 10 -11.03 16.67 3.18
CA PRO A 10 -11.30 16.15 4.52
C PRO A 10 -10.16 15.30 5.06
N LYS A 11 -9.78 15.54 6.32
CA LYS A 11 -8.76 14.75 7.02
C LYS A 11 -9.17 13.29 7.18
N SER A 12 -10.47 13.02 7.26
CA SER A 12 -10.99 11.67 7.41
C SER A 12 -10.74 10.78 6.19
N VAL A 13 -10.62 11.38 5.01
CA VAL A 13 -10.39 10.66 3.74
C VAL A 13 -8.91 10.65 3.37
N TYR A 14 -8.20 11.72 3.70
CA TYR A 14 -6.80 11.89 3.31
C TYR A 14 -5.90 12.00 4.55
N PRO A 15 -5.36 10.87 5.04
CA PRO A 15 -4.37 10.93 6.12
C PRO A 15 -3.11 11.67 5.69
N ARG A 16 -2.46 12.32 6.65
CA ARG A 16 -1.23 13.08 6.38
C ARG A 16 -0.15 12.22 5.71
N ALA A 17 0.01 10.97 6.17
CA ALA A 17 1.00 10.06 5.61
C ALA A 17 0.76 9.78 4.13
N SER A 18 -0.51 9.64 3.72
CA SER A 18 -0.89 9.42 2.33
C SER A 18 -0.59 10.65 1.47
N LEU A 19 -0.86 11.84 1.99
CA LEU A 19 -0.54 13.09 1.30
C LEU A 19 0.97 13.28 1.16
N ALA A 20 1.73 12.96 2.19
CA ALA A 20 3.18 13.04 2.15
C ALA A 20 3.78 12.06 1.13
N ALA A 21 3.29 10.83 1.09
CA ALA A 21 3.72 9.83 0.11
C ALA A 21 3.40 10.27 -1.32
N ALA A 22 2.20 10.82 -1.53
CA ALA A 22 1.80 11.35 -2.83
C ALA A 22 2.66 12.54 -3.27
N ALA A 23 3.02 13.41 -2.35
CA ALA A 23 3.91 14.53 -2.62
C ALA A 23 5.29 14.07 -3.08
N LEU A 24 5.81 13.00 -2.48
CA LEU A 24 7.08 12.39 -2.93
C LEU A 24 6.98 11.83 -4.34
N THR A 25 5.84 11.27 -4.71
CA THR A 25 5.60 10.74 -6.05
C THR A 25 5.65 11.84 -7.12
N LEU A 26 5.16 13.03 -6.82
CA LEU A 26 5.26 14.17 -7.72
C LEU A 26 6.70 14.68 -7.86
N GLY A 27 7.52 14.50 -6.85
CA GLY A 27 8.93 14.83 -6.88
C GLY A 27 9.20 16.29 -7.17
N ARG A 28 10.06 16.54 -8.17
CA ARG A 28 10.50 17.88 -8.55
C ARG A 28 9.49 18.63 -9.43
N ARG A 29 8.42 17.98 -9.87
CA ARG A 29 7.43 18.61 -10.74
C ARG A 29 6.55 19.62 -10.03
N ALA A 30 6.41 19.48 -8.72
CA ALA A 30 5.53 20.33 -7.93
C ALA A 30 6.07 20.52 -6.53
N ARG A 31 5.83 21.71 -5.99
CA ARG A 31 6.02 22.02 -4.58
C ARG A 31 4.66 21.89 -3.90
N VAL A 32 4.57 21.08 -2.86
CA VAL A 32 3.32 20.78 -2.16
C VAL A 32 3.40 21.32 -0.75
N GLY A 33 2.42 22.12 -0.37
CA GLY A 33 2.23 22.63 0.98
C GLY A 33 0.96 22.06 1.60
N LEU A 34 1.05 21.66 2.86
CA LEU A 34 -0.07 21.16 3.64
C LEU A 34 -0.25 22.03 4.88
N ALA A 35 -1.47 22.51 5.10
CA ALA A 35 -1.82 23.25 6.30
C ALA A 35 -3.10 22.67 6.91
N PRO A 36 -3.11 22.41 8.22
CA PRO A 36 -4.33 21.95 8.88
C PRO A 36 -5.31 23.11 9.05
N GLU A 37 -6.55 22.88 8.67
CA GLU A 37 -7.67 23.81 8.86
C GLU A 37 -8.84 23.06 9.50
N GLY A 38 -8.84 22.94 10.83
CA GLY A 38 -9.88 22.22 11.55
C GLY A 38 -9.91 20.73 11.17
N ARG A 39 -11.01 20.26 10.61
CA ARG A 39 -11.18 18.88 10.16
C ARG A 39 -10.74 18.64 8.72
N ARG A 40 -10.15 19.65 8.10
CA ARG A 40 -9.75 19.60 6.71
C ARG A 40 -8.26 19.93 6.57
N TRP A 41 -7.69 19.51 5.46
CA TRP A 41 -6.36 19.93 5.03
C TRP A 41 -6.51 20.96 3.93
N ARG A 42 -5.74 22.02 4.03
CA ARG A 42 -5.51 22.91 2.90
C ARG A 42 -4.28 22.42 2.15
N VAL A 43 -4.45 22.05 0.92
CA VAL A 43 -3.37 21.57 0.06
C VAL A 43 -3.08 22.65 -0.97
N GLU A 44 -1.82 23.06 -1.03
CA GLU A 44 -1.35 24.02 -2.02
C GLU A 44 -0.30 23.34 -2.91
N VAL A 45 -0.46 23.50 -4.21
CA VAL A 45 0.47 22.95 -5.20
C VAL A 45 0.97 24.07 -6.07
N ALA A 46 2.29 24.20 -6.15
CA ALA A 46 2.94 25.12 -7.08
C ALA A 46 3.68 24.28 -8.12
N ALA A 47 3.40 24.55 -9.39
CA ALA A 47 4.08 23.83 -10.48
C ALA A 47 5.52 24.32 -10.61
N GLU A 48 6.44 23.38 -10.64
CA GLU A 48 7.85 23.64 -10.95
C GLU A 48 8.07 23.27 -12.41
N GLY A 49 8.44 24.24 -13.23
CA GLY A 49 8.65 24.02 -14.65
C GLY A 49 7.39 24.20 -15.49
N ARG A 50 7.19 23.32 -16.46
CA ARG A 50 6.13 23.44 -17.48
C ARG A 50 4.78 22.82 -17.09
N GLY A 51 4.67 22.27 -15.89
CA GLY A 51 3.46 21.60 -15.46
C GLY A 51 2.32 22.57 -15.14
N ASP A 52 1.09 22.06 -15.22
CA ASP A 52 -0.10 22.75 -14.76
C ASP A 52 -0.40 22.37 -13.32
N ALA A 53 -0.50 23.36 -12.44
CA ALA A 53 -0.71 23.12 -11.02
C ALA A 53 -2.04 22.42 -10.72
N GLU A 54 -3.10 22.72 -11.47
CA GLU A 54 -4.39 22.04 -11.29
C GLU A 54 -4.31 20.55 -11.64
N ALA A 55 -3.63 20.21 -12.72
CA ALA A 55 -3.40 18.82 -13.11
C ALA A 55 -2.54 18.11 -12.09
N LEU A 56 -1.50 18.76 -11.57
CA LEU A 56 -0.64 18.22 -10.53
C LEU A 56 -1.38 18.03 -9.21
N LEU A 57 -2.26 18.95 -8.85
CA LEU A 57 -3.12 18.80 -7.67
C LEU A 57 -4.05 17.61 -7.81
N GLY A 58 -4.67 17.43 -8.97
CA GLY A 58 -5.50 16.25 -9.25
C GLY A 58 -4.71 14.95 -9.15
N ALA A 59 -3.51 14.91 -9.70
CA ALA A 59 -2.64 13.75 -9.60
C ALA A 59 -2.23 13.47 -8.15
N LEU A 60 -1.92 14.52 -7.38
CA LEU A 60 -1.59 14.41 -5.96
C LEU A 60 -2.73 13.78 -5.17
N LEU A 61 -3.94 14.29 -5.34
CA LEU A 61 -5.11 13.80 -4.61
C LEU A 61 -5.45 12.37 -5.01
N ASN A 62 -5.31 12.03 -6.27
CA ASN A 62 -5.53 10.67 -6.76
C ASN A 62 -4.52 9.69 -6.16
N GLU A 63 -3.25 10.04 -6.12
CA GLU A 63 -2.21 9.23 -5.49
C GLU A 63 -2.43 9.10 -3.98
N ALA A 64 -2.77 10.20 -3.32
CA ALA A 64 -3.05 10.18 -1.88
C ALA A 64 -4.24 9.28 -1.54
N LEU A 65 -5.29 9.32 -2.36
CA LEU A 65 -6.46 8.46 -2.19
C LEU A 65 -6.09 6.99 -2.40
N SER A 66 -5.29 6.68 -3.41
CA SER A 66 -4.78 5.32 -3.62
C SER A 66 -4.00 4.80 -2.43
N HIS A 67 -3.10 5.60 -1.88
CA HIS A 67 -2.35 5.24 -0.67
C HIS A 67 -3.26 5.02 0.54
N ALA A 68 -4.25 5.90 0.72
CA ALA A 68 -5.21 5.79 1.82
C ALA A 68 -6.03 4.51 1.72
N LEU A 69 -6.51 4.17 0.53
CA LEU A 69 -7.28 2.95 0.28
C LEU A 69 -6.45 1.69 0.51
N ARG A 70 -5.20 1.68 0.06
CA ARG A 70 -4.29 0.55 0.32
C ARG A 70 -4.00 0.37 1.80
N ALA A 71 -3.77 1.47 2.52
CA ALA A 71 -3.52 1.43 3.96
C ALA A 71 -4.75 0.93 4.72
N ALA A 72 -5.95 1.38 4.34
CA ALA A 72 -7.20 0.92 4.94
C ALA A 72 -7.44 -0.57 4.67
N ALA A 73 -7.24 -1.01 3.44
CA ALA A 73 -7.39 -2.42 3.07
C ALA A 73 -6.41 -3.32 3.84
N LEU A 74 -5.17 -2.87 4.00
CA LEU A 74 -4.16 -3.61 4.75
C LEU A 74 -4.52 -3.69 6.24
N LYS A 75 -5.02 -2.62 6.82
CA LYS A 75 -5.47 -2.57 8.22
C LYS A 75 -6.64 -3.53 8.44
N ASP A 76 -7.63 -3.52 7.55
CA ASP A 76 -8.78 -4.41 7.62
C ASP A 76 -8.37 -5.88 7.49
N ALA A 77 -7.46 -6.19 6.58
CA ALA A 77 -6.93 -7.53 6.42
C ALA A 77 -6.20 -8.00 7.69
N LYS A 78 -5.37 -7.15 8.30
CA LYS A 78 -4.69 -7.44 9.55
C LYS A 78 -5.68 -7.67 10.70
N SER A 79 -6.72 -6.85 10.79
CA SER A 79 -7.76 -7.00 11.81
C SER A 79 -8.52 -8.30 11.65
N LEU A 80 -8.84 -8.69 10.42
CA LEU A 80 -9.51 -9.95 10.12
C LEU A 80 -8.64 -11.14 10.49
N ILE A 81 -7.37 -11.12 10.12
CA ILE A 81 -6.42 -12.18 10.47
C ILE A 81 -6.29 -12.32 11.98
N ALA A 82 -6.17 -11.20 12.70
CA ALA A 82 -6.09 -11.21 14.16
C ALA A 82 -7.36 -11.76 14.80
N ALA A 83 -8.53 -11.39 14.28
CA ALA A 83 -9.81 -11.90 14.78
C ALA A 83 -9.96 -13.40 14.56
N VAL A 84 -9.57 -13.91 13.40
CA VAL A 84 -9.60 -15.35 13.09
C VAL A 84 -8.63 -16.10 13.98
N ALA A 85 -7.41 -15.62 14.13
CA ALA A 85 -6.41 -16.22 15.01
C ALA A 85 -6.88 -16.25 16.46
N GLY A 86 -7.48 -15.15 16.95
CA GLY A 86 -8.04 -15.07 18.29
C GLY A 86 -9.16 -16.07 18.52
N ARG A 87 -10.03 -16.29 17.56
CA ARG A 87 -11.10 -17.28 17.64
C ARG A 87 -10.56 -18.70 17.67
N LEU A 88 -9.57 -19.00 16.90
CA LEU A 88 -8.92 -20.32 16.87
C LEU A 88 -8.25 -20.63 18.21
N LEU A 89 -7.60 -19.65 18.82
CA LEU A 89 -6.97 -19.79 20.12
C LEU A 89 -8.02 -19.94 21.24
N ALA A 90 -9.09 -19.17 21.19
CA ALA A 90 -10.15 -19.20 22.20
C ALA A 90 -10.91 -20.53 22.20
N LYS A 91 -11.06 -21.19 21.07
CA LYS A 91 -11.71 -22.50 20.97
C LYS A 91 -10.81 -23.66 21.39
N GLY A 92 -9.60 -23.39 21.90
CA GLY A 92 -8.70 -24.42 22.34
C GLY A 92 -8.37 -25.40 21.24
N PHE A 93 -8.05 -24.87 20.09
CA PHE A 93 -7.63 -25.70 18.98
C PHE A 93 -6.46 -26.55 19.48
N PRO A 94 -6.67 -27.88 19.62
CA PRO A 94 -5.61 -28.68 20.16
C PRO A 94 -4.43 -28.58 19.26
N ALA A 95 -3.29 -28.72 19.81
CA ALA A 95 -1.96 -28.75 19.24
C ALA A 95 -1.80 -29.30 17.83
N ALA A 96 -2.87 -29.45 17.12
CA ALA A 96 -2.80 -29.51 15.69
C ALA A 96 -2.03 -28.28 15.24
N PRO A 97 -1.16 -28.39 14.26
CA PRO A 97 -0.46 -27.25 13.75
C PRO A 97 -1.51 -26.19 13.52
N ALA A 98 -1.43 -25.21 14.33
CA ALA A 98 -2.46 -24.23 14.48
C ALA A 98 -2.66 -23.38 13.23
N ASP A 99 -1.83 -23.58 12.24
CA ASP A 99 -1.88 -22.79 11.04
C ASP A 99 -2.07 -23.72 9.84
N PRO A 100 -3.22 -23.64 9.15
CA PRO A 100 -3.40 -24.36 7.88
C PRO A 100 -2.32 -24.05 6.87
N LEU A 101 -1.69 -22.88 6.97
CA LEU A 101 -0.57 -22.51 6.13
C LEU A 101 0.69 -23.29 6.46
N GLU A 102 0.91 -23.66 7.73
CA GLU A 102 2.02 -24.51 8.11
C GLU A 102 1.85 -25.95 7.60
N GLN A 103 0.63 -26.42 7.45
CA GLN A 103 0.36 -27.72 6.84
C GLN A 103 0.51 -27.72 5.32
N LEU A 104 0.19 -26.60 4.68
CA LEU A 104 0.30 -26.45 3.23
C LEU A 104 1.69 -26.02 2.78
N GLU A 105 2.38 -25.19 3.54
CA GLU A 105 3.71 -24.70 3.19
C GLU A 105 4.76 -25.80 2.98
N PRO A 106 4.88 -26.84 3.83
CA PRO A 106 5.87 -27.87 3.58
C PRO A 106 5.66 -28.61 2.27
N GLN A 107 4.41 -28.90 1.91
CA GLN A 107 4.10 -29.55 0.64
C GLN A 107 4.40 -28.64 -0.54
N VAL A 108 3.99 -27.39 -0.47
CA VAL A 108 4.24 -26.41 -1.54
C VAL A 108 5.74 -26.15 -1.67
N ARG A 109 6.48 -26.09 -0.58
CA ARG A 109 7.93 -25.91 -0.61
C ARG A 109 8.65 -27.12 -1.20
N LEU A 110 8.23 -28.32 -0.86
CA LEU A 110 8.80 -29.55 -1.41
C LEU A 110 8.55 -29.64 -2.90
N ASP A 111 7.32 -29.40 -3.34
CA ASP A 111 6.98 -29.42 -4.76
C ASP A 111 7.78 -28.38 -5.54
N ARG A 112 7.92 -27.16 -5.02
CA ARG A 112 8.73 -26.13 -5.66
C ARG A 112 10.21 -26.44 -5.65
N ALA A 113 10.72 -27.02 -4.56
CA ALA A 113 12.11 -27.42 -4.48
C ALA A 113 12.43 -28.54 -5.47
N GLU A 114 11.54 -29.51 -5.61
CA GLU A 114 11.66 -30.60 -6.57
C GLU A 114 11.59 -30.07 -8.00
N GLU A 115 10.63 -29.19 -8.30
CA GLU A 115 10.50 -28.56 -9.61
C GLU A 115 11.73 -27.71 -9.94
N THR A 116 12.22 -26.93 -8.99
CA THR A 116 13.41 -26.10 -9.18
C THR A 116 14.65 -26.97 -9.37
N ALA A 117 14.81 -28.03 -8.58
CA ALA A 117 15.90 -28.97 -8.74
C ALA A 117 15.86 -29.69 -10.09
N ALA A 118 14.68 -30.10 -10.53
CA ALA A 118 14.47 -30.73 -11.84
C ALA A 118 14.82 -29.76 -12.99
N LEU A 119 14.42 -28.49 -12.86
CA LEU A 119 14.74 -27.45 -13.85
C LEU A 119 16.23 -27.16 -13.89
N LEU A 120 16.89 -27.09 -12.74
CA LEU A 120 18.32 -26.88 -12.64
C LEU A 120 19.10 -28.06 -13.23
N ASP A 121 18.66 -29.30 -12.98
CA ASP A 121 19.26 -30.50 -13.55
C ASP A 121 19.13 -30.52 -15.06
N ARG A 122 17.97 -30.14 -15.58
CA ARG A 122 17.76 -30.03 -17.04
C ARG A 122 18.66 -28.96 -17.64
N ALA A 123 18.81 -27.82 -16.98
CA ALA A 123 19.68 -26.74 -17.43
C ALA A 123 21.15 -27.16 -17.43
N ARG A 124 21.57 -27.98 -16.47
CA ARG A 124 22.93 -28.52 -16.41
C ARG A 124 23.21 -29.59 -17.45
N ARG A 125 22.19 -30.36 -17.83
CA ARG A 125 22.31 -31.43 -18.83
C ARG A 125 22.11 -30.96 -20.25
N ALA A 126 21.55 -29.75 -20.43
CA ALA A 126 21.43 -29.17 -21.76
C ALA A 126 22.80 -28.83 -22.32
N PRO A 127 23.12 -29.25 -23.55
CA PRO A 127 24.39 -28.93 -24.17
C PRO A 127 24.53 -27.45 -24.49
#